data_3a6caf86a080daf141db88efd89edfa8
#
_entry.id   3a6caf86a080daf141db88efd89edfa8
#
_cell.length_a   1.000
_cell.length_b   1.000
_cell.length_c   1.000
_cell.angle_alpha   90.00
_cell.angle_beta   90.00
_cell.angle_gamma   90.00
#
_symmetry.space_group_name_H-M   'P 1'
#
loop_
_entity.id
_entity.type
_entity.pdbx_description
1 polymer ?
#
loop_
_entity_poly.entity_id
_entity_poly.type
_entity_poly.pdbx_seq_one_letter_code
_entity_poly.pdbx_strand_id
1 'polypeptide(L)'
;MSDAYKKQNNGEEGCLNFGKTRNQGLCDDFKEDFITLAIETSCDESSASILRGERNLLSNVISSQIAIHKEYGGVVPEIASRQHLENINKVVEMSMDEASVSWNDIDLIGVTHGPGLSGALVIGVAAAKAYSTALNIPIVAVNHMHGHIAAAYAAYPKLKPPFISLVVSGGHTNIVKVNGYTDFEVLGQTRDDAIGEAYDKVARVLGLGYPGGPKIDKLAKQGNGSAVDFKRTWLEKGTYDFSFSGIKTGVLNFVNTEKQAGRDVKVEDVAASFQEAVVEVVVTKAMEALEKENMNKLVMAGGVAANSRLTEVMSEKCAEKNIEFYKPPIVMCTDNAGMIAIAAYHKYFEQGADNLDFDVLPGLEI
;
A
#
# COMPACT_ATOMS: atom_id res chain seq x y z
N MET A 1 -22.19 -22.62 43.32
CA MET A 1 -21.67 -21.36 42.75
C MET A 1 -21.96 -21.36 41.28
N SER A 2 -23.18 -21.23 40.92
CA SER A 2 -23.73 -21.05 39.59
C SER A 2 -25.03 -20.31 39.84
N ASP A 3 -25.17 -19.09 39.38
CA ASP A 3 -26.42 -18.34 39.23
C ASP A 3 -26.23 -16.83 39.42
N ALA A 4 -25.25 -16.26 38.69
CA ALA A 4 -25.11 -14.79 38.64
C ALA A 4 -24.85 -14.24 37.21
N TYR A 5 -25.13 -15.02 36.15
CA TYR A 5 -24.86 -14.65 34.73
C TYR A 5 -26.10 -14.69 33.83
N LYS A 6 -27.30 -14.54 34.39
CA LYS A 6 -28.50 -14.37 33.55
C LYS A 6 -29.40 -13.32 34.13
N LYS A 7 -29.20 -12.04 33.73
CA LYS A 7 -30.25 -11.03 33.54
C LYS A 7 -29.60 -9.68 33.22
N GLN A 8 -29.56 -9.36 31.93
CA GLN A 8 -29.90 -8.04 31.39
C GLN A 8 -29.50 -8.02 29.90
N ASN A 9 -30.34 -8.63 29.07
CA ASN A 9 -30.42 -8.31 27.66
C ASN A 9 -31.84 -7.83 27.40
N ASN A 10 -32.05 -6.54 27.48
CA ASN A 10 -33.13 -5.85 26.81
C ASN A 10 -32.52 -4.84 25.84
N GLY A 11 -32.74 -5.15 24.57
CA GLY A 11 -32.59 -4.38 23.36
C GLY A 11 -32.21 -2.90 23.45
N GLU A 12 -30.92 -2.65 23.34
CA GLU A 12 -30.37 -1.43 22.75
C GLU A 12 -29.11 -1.90 22.03
N GLU A 13 -29.02 -1.63 20.72
CA GLU A 13 -27.81 -1.80 19.93
C GLU A 13 -26.78 -0.81 20.44
N GLY A 14 -26.06 -1.19 21.50
CA GLY A 14 -25.08 -0.38 22.17
C GLY A 14 -23.72 -0.49 21.50
N CYS A 15 -23.13 0.62 21.16
CA CYS A 15 -21.69 0.76 20.99
C CYS A 15 -20.99 0.07 22.17
N LEU A 16 -20.20 -0.97 21.91
CA LEU A 16 -19.47 -1.73 22.93
C LEU A 16 -18.44 -0.85 23.61
N ASN A 17 -18.75 -0.48 24.86
CA ASN A 17 -17.88 0.30 25.71
C ASN A 17 -16.80 -0.59 26.33
N PHE A 18 -15.61 -0.63 25.75
CA PHE A 18 -14.43 -1.17 26.43
C PHE A 18 -13.80 -0.08 27.31
N GLY A 19 -14.17 -0.05 28.58
CA GLY A 19 -13.38 0.54 29.67
C GLY A 19 -13.32 2.06 29.83
N LYS A 20 -13.76 2.88 28.89
CA LYS A 20 -13.83 4.35 29.06
C LYS A 20 -15.29 4.81 29.07
N THR A 21 -15.81 5.20 30.23
CA THR A 21 -17.10 5.90 30.38
C THR A 21 -16.98 7.32 29.82
N ARG A 22 -17.10 7.49 28.49
CA ARG A 22 -17.47 8.76 27.88
C ARG A 22 -18.95 8.72 27.53
N ASN A 23 -19.68 9.76 27.94
CA ASN A 23 -21.14 9.87 27.90
C ASN A 23 -21.78 9.43 26.57
N GLN A 24 -22.82 8.62 26.66
CA GLN A 24 -23.62 7.99 25.58
C GLN A 24 -24.45 8.97 24.71
N GLY A 25 -24.05 10.22 24.54
CA GLY A 25 -24.81 11.22 23.78
C GLY A 25 -24.14 11.76 22.50
N LEU A 26 -22.90 11.33 22.14
CA LEU A 26 -22.06 12.03 21.17
C LEU A 26 -21.37 11.05 20.20
N CYS A 27 -22.16 10.24 19.47
CA CYS A 27 -21.57 9.22 18.59
C CYS A 27 -20.75 9.84 17.42
N ASP A 28 -21.14 11.00 16.91
CA ASP A 28 -20.44 11.66 15.81
C ASP A 28 -19.24 12.49 16.29
N ASP A 29 -19.37 13.23 17.40
CA ASP A 29 -18.27 13.98 18.02
C ASP A 29 -17.17 13.04 18.53
N PHE A 30 -17.54 11.84 19.04
CA PHE A 30 -16.57 10.82 19.45
C PHE A 30 -15.73 10.30 18.27
N LYS A 31 -16.33 10.15 17.08
CA LYS A 31 -15.61 9.73 15.89
C LYS A 31 -14.58 10.76 15.41
N GLU A 32 -14.86 12.04 15.57
CA GLU A 32 -13.94 13.12 15.18
C GLU A 32 -12.69 13.20 16.07
N ASP A 33 -12.83 12.91 17.36
CA ASP A 33 -11.73 12.93 18.35
C ASP A 33 -11.08 11.57 18.59
N PHE A 34 -11.55 10.51 17.93
CA PHE A 34 -11.07 9.15 18.08
C PHE A 34 -9.62 9.02 17.63
N ILE A 35 -8.75 8.50 18.51
CA ILE A 35 -7.31 8.39 18.24
C ILE A 35 -6.92 6.95 17.92
N THR A 36 -6.39 6.76 16.72
CA THR A 36 -5.85 5.48 16.26
C THR A 36 -4.34 5.53 16.18
N LEU A 37 -3.64 4.63 16.90
CA LEU A 37 -2.24 4.31 16.68
C LEU A 37 -2.16 3.18 15.66
N ALA A 38 -1.35 3.34 14.61
CA ALA A 38 -1.11 2.26 13.66
C ALA A 38 0.37 1.91 13.53
N ILE A 39 0.62 0.65 13.16
CA ILE A 39 1.94 0.06 12.99
C ILE A 39 2.01 -0.63 11.62
N GLU A 40 3.07 -0.34 10.85
CA GLU A 40 3.37 -0.95 9.57
C GLU A 40 4.80 -1.51 9.58
N THR A 41 4.94 -2.81 9.27
CA THR A 41 6.22 -3.51 9.19
C THR A 41 6.24 -4.59 8.11
N SER A 42 5.44 -4.47 7.06
CA SER A 42 5.26 -5.57 6.09
C SER A 42 6.48 -5.88 5.22
N CYS A 43 7.39 -4.91 5.03
CA CYS A 43 8.54 -5.06 4.12
C CYS A 43 9.83 -4.49 4.74
N ASP A 44 10.29 -3.33 4.27
CA ASP A 44 11.55 -2.70 4.69
C ASP A 44 11.37 -1.30 5.31
N GLU A 45 10.14 -0.90 5.65
CA GLU A 45 9.81 0.28 6.42
C GLU A 45 9.24 -0.10 7.80
N SER A 46 9.90 0.37 8.89
CA SER A 46 9.30 0.39 10.22
C SER A 46 8.56 1.70 10.39
N SER A 47 7.24 1.67 10.53
CA SER A 47 6.46 2.91 10.61
C SER A 47 5.41 2.84 11.73
N ALA A 48 5.17 4.01 12.36
CA ALA A 48 4.06 4.24 13.27
C ALA A 48 3.39 5.58 12.94
N SER A 49 2.08 5.66 13.18
CA SER A 49 1.28 6.85 12.87
C SER A 49 0.17 7.04 13.88
N ILE A 50 -0.17 8.29 14.16
CA ILE A 50 -1.33 8.68 14.94
C ILE A 50 -2.34 9.38 14.02
N LEU A 51 -3.54 8.86 14.00
CA LEU A 51 -4.68 9.42 13.28
C LEU A 51 -5.72 9.93 14.29
N ARG A 52 -6.24 11.14 14.07
CA ARG A 52 -7.42 11.65 14.77
C ARG A 52 -8.61 11.63 13.83
N GLY A 53 -9.69 10.97 14.27
CA GLY A 53 -10.89 10.80 13.45
C GLY A 53 -10.62 10.01 12.18
N GLU A 54 -11.35 10.32 11.13
CA GLU A 54 -11.34 9.56 9.87
C GLU A 54 -10.10 9.81 9.00
N ARG A 55 -9.50 11.03 9.05
CA ARG A 55 -8.55 11.48 8.00
C ARG A 55 -7.43 12.38 8.48
N ASN A 56 -7.45 12.84 9.73
CA ASN A 56 -6.50 13.80 10.24
C ASN A 56 -5.26 13.10 10.82
N LEU A 57 -4.24 12.89 9.99
CA LEU A 57 -2.95 12.35 10.44
C LEU A 57 -2.22 13.38 11.28
N LEU A 58 -2.00 13.08 12.56
CA LEU A 58 -1.24 13.92 13.50
C LEU A 58 0.26 13.64 13.39
N SER A 59 0.64 12.39 13.08
CA SER A 59 2.02 11.98 12.84
C SER A 59 2.08 10.83 11.84
N ASN A 60 3.24 10.66 11.17
CA ASN A 60 3.51 9.51 10.30
C ASN A 60 5.02 9.31 10.23
N VAL A 61 5.57 8.61 11.21
CA VAL A 61 7.01 8.35 11.35
C VAL A 61 7.40 7.12 10.57
N ILE A 62 8.40 7.24 9.71
CA ILE A 62 8.90 6.16 8.85
C ILE A 62 10.41 6.01 9.05
N SER A 63 10.84 4.82 9.43
CA SER A 63 12.25 4.41 9.47
C SER A 63 12.52 3.43 8.35
N SER A 64 13.04 3.94 7.22
CA SER A 64 13.30 3.14 6.01
C SER A 64 14.65 2.42 6.09
N GLN A 65 14.68 1.19 5.64
CA GLN A 65 15.85 0.32 5.57
C GLN A 65 16.49 0.29 4.17
N ILE A 66 16.04 1.13 3.23
CA ILE A 66 16.55 1.17 1.85
C ILE A 66 18.08 1.30 1.80
N ALA A 67 18.68 2.10 2.69
CA ALA A 67 20.12 2.29 2.74
C ALA A 67 20.88 0.97 3.04
N ILE A 68 20.32 0.14 3.91
CA ILE A 68 20.88 -1.17 4.28
C ILE A 68 20.71 -2.15 3.12
N HIS A 69 19.50 -2.27 2.60
CA HIS A 69 19.15 -3.23 1.55
C HIS A 69 19.81 -2.92 0.20
N LYS A 70 20.18 -1.66 -0.03
CA LYS A 70 20.96 -1.24 -1.22
C LYS A 70 22.29 -1.98 -1.34
N GLU A 71 22.96 -2.30 -0.22
CA GLU A 71 24.23 -3.03 -0.21
C GLU A 71 24.07 -4.47 -0.72
N TYR A 72 22.87 -5.05 -0.56
CA TYR A 72 22.53 -6.41 -1.01
C TYR A 72 21.86 -6.44 -2.39
N GLY A 73 21.54 -5.27 -2.96
CA GLY A 73 20.87 -5.16 -4.26
C GLY A 73 19.38 -5.51 -4.22
N GLY A 74 18.75 -5.44 -3.04
CA GLY A 74 17.32 -5.71 -2.81
C GLY A 74 17.06 -6.11 -1.36
N VAL A 75 15.76 -6.23 -0.99
CA VAL A 75 15.35 -6.55 0.37
C VAL A 75 15.80 -7.97 0.77
N VAL A 76 16.41 -8.08 1.97
CA VAL A 76 16.80 -9.34 2.61
C VAL A 76 15.88 -9.55 3.82
N PRO A 77 14.96 -10.53 3.79
CA PRO A 77 13.89 -10.65 4.78
C PRO A 77 14.38 -10.80 6.23
N GLU A 78 15.47 -11.52 6.46
CA GLU A 78 16.05 -11.71 7.80
C GLU A 78 16.63 -10.40 8.35
N ILE A 79 17.28 -9.61 7.51
CA ILE A 79 17.82 -8.30 7.90
C ILE A 79 16.67 -7.36 8.20
N ALA A 80 15.62 -7.35 7.36
CA ALA A 80 14.44 -6.53 7.57
C ALA A 80 13.81 -6.82 8.93
N SER A 81 13.59 -8.09 9.27
CA SER A 81 12.99 -8.50 10.54
C SER A 81 13.80 -8.01 11.75
N ARG A 82 15.13 -8.11 11.70
CA ARG A 82 16.01 -7.64 12.79
C ARG A 82 15.93 -6.12 12.95
N GLN A 83 15.90 -5.38 11.85
CA GLN A 83 15.80 -3.92 11.90
C GLN A 83 14.43 -3.46 12.44
N HIS A 84 13.34 -4.16 12.11
CA HIS A 84 12.04 -3.88 12.72
C HIS A 84 12.06 -4.06 14.24
N LEU A 85 12.68 -5.14 14.73
CA LEU A 85 12.79 -5.39 16.18
C LEU A 85 13.54 -4.27 16.90
N GLU A 86 14.58 -3.69 16.28
CA GLU A 86 15.35 -2.59 16.85
C GLU A 86 14.64 -1.25 16.80
N ASN A 87 13.75 -1.05 15.82
CA ASN A 87 13.17 0.26 15.53
C ASN A 87 11.72 0.41 15.99
N ILE A 88 10.95 -0.67 16.18
CA ILE A 88 9.50 -0.60 16.38
C ILE A 88 9.09 0.30 17.55
N ASN A 89 9.70 0.14 18.71
CA ASN A 89 9.38 0.96 19.88
C ASN A 89 9.75 2.44 19.66
N LYS A 90 10.88 2.68 18.98
CA LYS A 90 11.36 4.05 18.71
C LYS A 90 10.39 4.81 17.77
N VAL A 91 9.93 4.16 16.71
CA VAL A 91 9.00 4.82 15.77
C VAL A 91 7.64 5.06 16.41
N VAL A 92 7.19 4.17 17.30
CA VAL A 92 5.95 4.36 18.08
C VAL A 92 6.10 5.55 19.05
N GLU A 93 7.16 5.59 19.85
CA GLU A 93 7.44 6.72 20.77
C GLU A 93 7.53 8.04 20.00
N MET A 94 8.32 8.08 18.93
CA MET A 94 8.46 9.29 18.09
C MET A 94 7.12 9.73 17.48
N SER A 95 6.28 8.78 17.05
CA SER A 95 4.97 9.09 16.49
C SER A 95 4.02 9.69 17.54
N MET A 96 4.04 9.19 18.76
CA MET A 96 3.26 9.73 19.88
C MET A 96 3.74 11.12 20.31
N ASP A 97 5.06 11.31 20.38
CA ASP A 97 5.68 12.61 20.73
C ASP A 97 5.33 13.67 19.67
N GLU A 98 5.48 13.34 18.37
CA GLU A 98 5.14 14.24 17.27
C GLU A 98 3.66 14.64 17.28
N ALA A 99 2.77 13.69 17.58
CA ALA A 99 1.34 13.93 17.72
C ALA A 99 0.94 14.61 19.04
N SER A 100 1.86 14.70 20.02
CA SER A 100 1.60 15.19 21.38
C SER A 100 0.46 14.43 22.08
N VAL A 101 0.43 13.09 21.93
CA VAL A 101 -0.54 12.20 22.57
C VAL A 101 0.13 11.24 23.56
N SER A 102 -0.60 10.82 24.58
CA SER A 102 -0.18 9.81 25.55
C SER A 102 -0.90 8.48 25.29
N TRP A 103 -0.43 7.41 25.92
CA TRP A 103 -1.08 6.09 25.84
C TRP A 103 -2.55 6.11 26.30
N ASN A 104 -2.90 7.02 27.20
CA ASN A 104 -4.28 7.15 27.69
C ASN A 104 -5.23 7.78 26.65
N ASP A 105 -4.69 8.40 25.63
CA ASP A 105 -5.47 9.05 24.57
C ASP A 105 -5.79 8.10 23.43
N ILE A 106 -5.07 6.96 23.33
CA ILE A 106 -5.25 5.98 22.25
C ILE A 106 -6.54 5.19 22.46
N ASP A 107 -7.39 5.17 21.44
CA ASP A 107 -8.68 4.46 21.43
C ASP A 107 -8.63 3.15 20.62
N LEU A 108 -7.70 3.04 19.65
CA LEU A 108 -7.56 1.89 18.76
C LEU A 108 -6.11 1.65 18.36
N ILE A 109 -5.74 0.40 18.21
CA ILE A 109 -4.47 0.00 17.60
C ILE A 109 -4.74 -0.72 16.28
N GLY A 110 -4.22 -0.18 15.17
CA GLY A 110 -4.20 -0.81 13.86
C GLY A 110 -2.85 -1.43 13.57
N VAL A 111 -2.81 -2.61 12.95
CA VAL A 111 -1.54 -3.23 12.56
C VAL A 111 -1.67 -4.00 11.27
N THR A 112 -0.68 -3.89 10.39
CA THR A 112 -0.59 -4.73 9.21
C THR A 112 -0.30 -6.17 9.60
N HIS A 113 -1.17 -7.09 9.16
CA HIS A 113 -0.98 -8.52 9.40
C HIS A 113 -0.69 -9.32 8.12
N GLY A 114 -0.78 -8.68 6.96
CA GLY A 114 -0.52 -9.24 5.63
C GLY A 114 -1.08 -8.35 4.51
N PRO A 115 -0.65 -8.64 3.25
CA PRO A 115 0.50 -9.45 2.88
C PRO A 115 1.83 -8.78 3.25
N GLY A 116 2.95 -9.56 3.20
CA GLY A 116 4.29 -9.05 3.47
C GLY A 116 5.30 -10.12 3.88
N LEU A 117 6.47 -9.70 4.30
CA LEU A 117 7.53 -10.58 4.78
C LEU A 117 7.15 -11.16 6.15
N SER A 118 7.07 -12.49 6.25
CA SER A 118 6.59 -13.20 7.45
C SER A 118 7.28 -12.71 8.75
N GLY A 119 8.62 -12.69 8.77
CA GLY A 119 9.38 -12.27 9.95
C GLY A 119 9.17 -10.79 10.30
N ALA A 120 8.99 -9.93 9.32
CA ALA A 120 8.74 -8.50 9.49
C ALA A 120 7.33 -8.26 10.08
N LEU A 121 6.31 -8.89 9.50
CA LEU A 121 4.92 -8.84 9.99
C LEU A 121 4.80 -9.30 11.45
N VAL A 122 5.50 -10.39 11.82
CA VAL A 122 5.49 -10.93 13.19
C VAL A 122 5.94 -9.88 14.21
N ILE A 123 6.92 -9.05 13.90
CA ILE A 123 7.42 -8.01 14.82
C ILE A 123 6.32 -6.95 15.07
N GLY A 124 5.71 -6.42 14.01
CA GLY A 124 4.64 -5.42 14.13
C GLY A 124 3.42 -5.97 14.86
N VAL A 125 2.96 -7.16 14.50
CA VAL A 125 1.80 -7.81 15.13
C VAL A 125 2.05 -8.13 16.59
N ALA A 126 3.25 -8.64 16.95
CA ALA A 126 3.61 -8.90 18.34
C ALA A 126 3.62 -7.62 19.18
N ALA A 127 4.21 -6.53 18.67
CA ALA A 127 4.23 -5.24 19.35
C ALA A 127 2.81 -4.69 19.54
N ALA A 128 1.98 -4.68 18.49
CA ALA A 128 0.61 -4.21 18.56
C ALA A 128 -0.25 -5.00 19.56
N LYS A 129 -0.15 -6.33 19.57
CA LYS A 129 -0.83 -7.19 20.55
C LYS A 129 -0.35 -6.94 21.97
N ALA A 130 0.95 -6.71 22.17
CA ALA A 130 1.50 -6.39 23.49
C ALA A 130 0.93 -5.06 24.01
N TYR A 131 0.90 -4.01 23.18
CA TYR A 131 0.29 -2.73 23.56
C TYR A 131 -1.21 -2.86 23.82
N SER A 132 -1.95 -3.53 22.94
CA SER A 132 -3.40 -3.77 23.10
C SER A 132 -3.70 -4.48 24.43
N THR A 133 -2.95 -5.54 24.73
CA THR A 133 -3.13 -6.32 25.97
C THR A 133 -2.77 -5.52 27.21
N ALA A 134 -1.62 -4.82 27.21
CA ALA A 134 -1.13 -4.08 28.37
C ALA A 134 -2.04 -2.90 28.74
N LEU A 135 -2.65 -2.26 27.75
CA LEU A 135 -3.43 -1.03 27.90
C LEU A 135 -4.95 -1.27 27.80
N ASN A 136 -5.36 -2.52 27.51
CA ASN A 136 -6.76 -2.88 27.26
C ASN A 136 -7.40 -1.99 26.18
N ILE A 137 -6.69 -1.79 25.07
CA ILE A 137 -7.14 -1.02 23.90
C ILE A 137 -7.53 -2.02 22.79
N PRO A 138 -8.67 -1.82 22.08
CA PRO A 138 -9.06 -2.66 20.95
C PRO A 138 -8.01 -2.65 19.83
N ILE A 139 -7.91 -3.75 19.11
CA ILE A 139 -6.96 -3.94 18.02
C ILE A 139 -7.68 -4.33 16.72
N VAL A 140 -7.13 -3.87 15.58
CA VAL A 140 -7.60 -4.24 14.24
C VAL A 140 -6.42 -4.69 13.38
N ALA A 141 -6.54 -5.90 12.84
CA ALA A 141 -5.63 -6.46 11.84
C ALA A 141 -6.00 -5.91 10.46
N VAL A 142 -5.07 -5.24 9.80
CA VAL A 142 -5.29 -4.54 8.53
C VAL A 142 -4.58 -5.27 7.39
N ASN A 143 -5.26 -5.42 6.26
CA ASN A 143 -4.62 -5.81 5.01
C ASN A 143 -3.80 -4.63 4.47
N HIS A 144 -2.50 -4.87 4.20
CA HIS A 144 -1.57 -3.87 3.68
C HIS A 144 -2.08 -3.17 2.40
N MET A 145 -2.72 -3.94 1.51
CA MET A 145 -3.25 -3.39 0.25
C MET A 145 -4.47 -2.48 0.48
N HIS A 146 -5.30 -2.79 1.49
CA HIS A 146 -6.38 -1.88 1.92
C HIS A 146 -5.79 -0.56 2.45
N GLY A 147 -4.64 -0.62 3.14
CA GLY A 147 -3.88 0.56 3.54
C GLY A 147 -3.51 1.43 2.34
N HIS A 148 -2.87 0.87 1.31
CA HIS A 148 -2.51 1.62 0.11
C HIS A 148 -3.71 2.31 -0.54
N ILE A 149 -4.86 1.64 -0.62
CA ILE A 149 -6.11 2.25 -1.14
C ILE A 149 -6.57 3.38 -0.22
N ALA A 150 -6.56 3.15 1.09
CA ALA A 150 -7.01 4.11 2.09
C ALA A 150 -6.14 5.38 2.18
N ALA A 151 -4.86 5.30 1.77
CA ALA A 151 -3.95 6.44 1.74
C ALA A 151 -4.51 7.67 1.01
N ALA A 152 -5.35 7.43 -0.02
CA ALA A 152 -5.97 8.51 -0.79
C ALA A 152 -6.97 9.34 0.03
N TYR A 153 -7.60 8.75 1.04
CA TYR A 153 -8.59 9.46 1.86
C TYR A 153 -7.99 10.59 2.70
N ALA A 154 -6.72 10.46 3.12
CA ALA A 154 -6.03 11.53 3.84
C ALA A 154 -5.82 12.78 2.97
N ALA A 155 -5.47 12.57 1.69
CA ALA A 155 -5.17 13.66 0.77
C ALA A 155 -6.42 14.29 0.15
N TYR A 156 -7.49 13.52 0.03
CA TYR A 156 -8.71 13.91 -0.69
C TYR A 156 -9.96 13.76 0.18
N PRO A 157 -10.32 14.78 1.00
CA PRO A 157 -11.44 14.69 1.95
C PRO A 157 -12.81 14.40 1.31
N LYS A 158 -12.97 14.70 0.01
CA LYS A 158 -14.20 14.44 -0.73
C LYS A 158 -14.24 13.07 -1.38
N LEU A 159 -13.13 12.35 -1.42
CA LEU A 159 -13.08 11.01 -2.00
C LEU A 159 -13.87 10.03 -1.12
N LYS A 160 -14.84 9.38 -1.74
CA LYS A 160 -15.66 8.32 -1.14
C LYS A 160 -15.87 7.19 -2.16
N PRO A 161 -15.98 5.94 -1.72
CA PRO A 161 -16.43 4.86 -2.59
C PRO A 161 -17.79 5.18 -3.25
N PRO A 162 -18.14 4.57 -4.41
CA PRO A 162 -17.31 3.61 -5.13
C PRO A 162 -16.31 4.27 -6.10
N PHE A 163 -15.20 3.55 -6.40
CA PHE A 163 -14.18 3.94 -7.38
C PHE A 163 -13.34 2.73 -7.82
N ILE A 164 -12.55 2.88 -8.91
CA ILE A 164 -11.50 1.92 -9.26
C ILE A 164 -10.18 2.37 -8.62
N SER A 165 -9.47 1.42 -8.00
CA SER A 165 -8.10 1.63 -7.53
C SER A 165 -7.11 0.80 -8.34
N LEU A 166 -6.09 1.45 -8.89
CA LEU A 166 -4.90 0.82 -9.45
C LEU A 166 -3.81 0.83 -8.38
N VAL A 167 -3.56 -0.31 -7.77
CA VAL A 167 -2.53 -0.47 -6.75
C VAL A 167 -1.27 -1.03 -7.40
N VAL A 168 -0.19 -0.24 -7.43
CA VAL A 168 1.07 -0.54 -8.09
C VAL A 168 2.24 -0.33 -7.15
N SER A 169 2.84 -1.42 -6.68
CA SER A 169 3.93 -1.40 -5.69
C SER A 169 5.09 -2.31 -6.10
N GLY A 170 6.07 -2.47 -5.21
CA GLY A 170 7.18 -3.40 -5.40
C GLY A 170 6.73 -4.84 -5.54
N GLY A 171 5.74 -5.27 -4.74
CA GLY A 171 5.25 -6.64 -4.69
C GLY A 171 3.87 -6.88 -5.33
N HIS A 172 3.12 -5.82 -5.68
CA HIS A 172 1.74 -5.96 -6.13
C HIS A 172 1.42 -5.10 -7.34
N THR A 173 0.53 -5.61 -8.19
CA THR A 173 -0.06 -4.87 -9.32
C THR A 173 -1.49 -5.35 -9.48
N ASN A 174 -2.44 -4.56 -8.98
CA ASN A 174 -3.85 -4.95 -8.90
C ASN A 174 -4.76 -3.83 -9.42
N ILE A 175 -5.83 -4.20 -10.10
CA ILE A 175 -6.99 -3.34 -10.35
C ILE A 175 -8.09 -3.80 -9.41
N VAL A 176 -8.54 -2.92 -8.54
CA VAL A 176 -9.51 -3.20 -7.48
C VAL A 176 -10.71 -2.27 -7.62
N LYS A 177 -11.90 -2.83 -7.62
CA LYS A 177 -13.14 -2.08 -7.45
C LYS A 177 -13.41 -1.92 -5.97
N VAL A 178 -13.47 -0.68 -5.53
CA VAL A 178 -13.72 -0.29 -4.15
C VAL A 178 -15.20 0.09 -4.04
N ASN A 179 -16.01 -0.82 -3.51
CA ASN A 179 -17.46 -0.62 -3.35
C ASN A 179 -17.79 0.12 -2.05
N GLY A 180 -16.99 -0.09 -0.99
CA GLY A 180 -17.11 0.50 0.34
C GLY A 180 -15.73 0.69 0.97
N TYR A 181 -15.66 1.21 2.18
CA TYR A 181 -14.38 1.40 2.86
C TYR A 181 -13.73 0.08 3.27
N THR A 182 -14.51 -1.00 3.37
CA THR A 182 -14.05 -2.37 3.68
C THR A 182 -14.54 -3.41 2.66
N ASP A 183 -15.14 -2.97 1.54
CA ASP A 183 -15.66 -3.85 0.49
C ASP A 183 -14.87 -3.65 -0.81
N PHE A 184 -14.06 -4.66 -1.14
CA PHE A 184 -13.10 -4.66 -2.25
C PHE A 184 -13.33 -5.87 -3.16
N GLU A 185 -13.27 -5.64 -4.46
CA GLU A 185 -13.36 -6.67 -5.50
C GLU A 185 -12.13 -6.57 -6.40
N VAL A 186 -11.30 -7.60 -6.44
CA VAL A 186 -10.15 -7.67 -7.34
C VAL A 186 -10.64 -7.98 -8.75
N LEU A 187 -10.50 -7.03 -9.67
CA LEU A 187 -10.84 -7.19 -11.07
C LEU A 187 -9.71 -7.81 -11.89
N GLY A 188 -8.47 -7.55 -11.51
CA GLY A 188 -7.30 -8.12 -12.16
C GLY A 188 -6.04 -7.90 -11.34
N GLN A 189 -5.07 -8.79 -11.51
CA GLN A 189 -3.81 -8.79 -10.79
C GLN A 189 -2.67 -9.30 -11.67
N THR A 190 -1.42 -9.10 -11.24
CA THR A 190 -0.29 -9.69 -11.94
C THR A 190 -0.26 -11.21 -11.73
N ARG A 191 0.04 -11.96 -12.80
CA ARG A 191 0.22 -13.42 -12.76
C ARG A 191 1.67 -13.84 -12.55
N ASP A 192 2.59 -12.87 -12.54
CA ASP A 192 4.02 -13.12 -12.38
C ASP A 192 4.69 -11.96 -11.62
N ASP A 193 5.73 -11.33 -12.13
CA ASP A 193 6.39 -10.21 -11.49
C ASP A 193 5.41 -9.03 -11.28
N ALA A 194 5.46 -8.37 -10.12
CA ALA A 194 4.83 -7.08 -9.95
C ALA A 194 5.54 -6.00 -10.78
N ILE A 195 4.86 -4.90 -11.08
CA ILE A 195 5.43 -3.80 -11.87
C ILE A 195 6.74 -3.27 -11.26
N GLY A 196 6.78 -3.02 -9.94
CA GLY A 196 7.98 -2.51 -9.27
C GLY A 196 9.12 -3.52 -9.32
N GLU A 197 8.84 -4.79 -9.11
CA GLU A 197 9.81 -5.88 -9.25
C GLU A 197 10.38 -5.97 -10.67
N ALA A 198 9.55 -5.77 -11.70
CA ALA A 198 10.01 -5.72 -13.09
C ALA A 198 10.96 -4.55 -13.33
N TYR A 199 10.66 -3.36 -12.77
CA TYR A 199 11.56 -2.20 -12.81
C TYR A 199 12.89 -2.48 -12.11
N ASP A 200 12.89 -3.09 -10.94
CA ASP A 200 14.11 -3.42 -10.19
C ASP A 200 14.99 -4.43 -10.93
N LYS A 201 14.36 -5.47 -11.50
CA LYS A 201 15.06 -6.49 -12.31
C LYS A 201 15.66 -5.90 -13.57
N VAL A 202 14.94 -5.04 -14.29
CA VAL A 202 15.45 -4.35 -15.49
C VAL A 202 16.56 -3.37 -15.12
N ALA A 203 16.42 -2.60 -14.04
CA ALA A 203 17.48 -1.71 -13.56
C ALA A 203 18.78 -2.47 -13.24
N ARG A 204 18.68 -3.66 -12.69
CA ARG A 204 19.84 -4.54 -12.43
C ARG A 204 20.50 -4.97 -13.75
N VAL A 205 19.72 -5.35 -14.78
CA VAL A 205 20.25 -5.71 -16.12
C VAL A 205 20.98 -4.53 -16.76
N LEU A 206 20.47 -3.31 -16.56
CA LEU A 206 21.05 -2.08 -17.06
C LEU A 206 22.21 -1.52 -16.20
N GLY A 207 22.56 -2.17 -15.09
CA GLY A 207 23.63 -1.73 -14.19
C GLY A 207 23.29 -0.49 -13.33
N LEU A 208 22.01 -0.16 -13.17
CA LEU A 208 21.57 1.01 -12.43
C LEU A 208 21.50 0.80 -10.91
N GLY A 209 21.42 -0.46 -10.45
CA GLY A 209 21.32 -0.82 -9.03
C GLY A 209 19.94 -0.56 -8.43
N TYR A 210 19.82 -0.72 -7.10
CA TYR A 210 18.57 -0.66 -6.32
C TYR A 210 18.41 0.71 -5.61
N PRO A 211 17.16 1.23 -5.40
CA PRO A 211 15.92 0.82 -6.05
C PRO A 211 15.90 1.20 -7.53
N GLY A 212 15.32 0.34 -8.37
CA GLY A 212 15.37 0.47 -9.82
C GLY A 212 14.36 1.45 -10.40
N GLY A 213 13.12 1.46 -9.88
CA GLY A 213 12.03 2.28 -10.37
C GLY A 213 12.40 3.76 -10.58
N PRO A 214 12.85 4.48 -9.53
CA PRO A 214 13.23 5.89 -9.64
C PRO A 214 14.40 6.14 -10.61
N LYS A 215 15.33 5.18 -10.73
CA LYS A 215 16.50 5.30 -11.60
C LYS A 215 16.11 5.14 -13.06
N ILE A 216 15.26 4.16 -13.38
CA ILE A 216 14.70 3.99 -14.73
C ILE A 216 13.87 5.21 -15.11
N ASP A 217 12.97 5.69 -14.24
CA ASP A 217 12.13 6.86 -14.52
C ASP A 217 12.97 8.11 -14.81
N LYS A 218 14.03 8.34 -14.03
CA LYS A 218 14.96 9.45 -14.27
C LYS A 218 15.72 9.32 -15.59
N LEU A 219 16.20 8.12 -15.91
CA LEU A 219 17.01 7.87 -17.09
C LEU A 219 16.16 7.88 -18.38
N ALA A 220 14.95 7.34 -18.31
CA ALA A 220 14.01 7.29 -19.42
C ALA A 220 13.66 8.68 -20.00
N LYS A 221 13.70 9.73 -19.15
CA LYS A 221 13.49 11.12 -19.60
C LYS A 221 14.55 11.63 -20.61
N GLN A 222 15.69 10.95 -20.71
CA GLN A 222 16.81 11.31 -21.59
C GLN A 222 16.85 10.41 -22.83
N GLY A 223 16.01 9.38 -22.89
CA GLY A 223 15.97 8.38 -23.94
C GLY A 223 14.80 8.56 -24.90
N ASN A 224 14.82 7.78 -25.99
CA ASN A 224 13.73 7.67 -26.94
C ASN A 224 12.89 6.42 -26.62
N GLY A 225 11.64 6.61 -26.22
CA GLY A 225 10.71 5.51 -25.89
C GLY A 225 10.29 4.63 -27.05
N SER A 226 10.60 5.03 -28.30
CA SER A 226 10.33 4.24 -29.51
C SER A 226 11.60 3.59 -30.12
N ALA A 227 12.76 3.71 -29.43
CA ALA A 227 14.02 3.18 -29.97
C ALA A 227 14.07 1.65 -30.03
N VAL A 228 13.41 0.97 -29.11
CA VAL A 228 13.31 -0.49 -29.07
C VAL A 228 11.85 -0.89 -28.92
N ASP A 229 11.34 -1.71 -29.83
CA ASP A 229 9.97 -2.22 -29.77
C ASP A 229 9.90 -3.46 -28.86
N PHE A 230 9.75 -3.24 -27.54
CA PHE A 230 9.48 -4.33 -26.60
C PHE A 230 8.04 -4.79 -26.71
N LYS A 231 7.86 -6.10 -26.91
CA LYS A 231 6.54 -6.71 -27.02
C LYS A 231 5.73 -6.50 -25.73
N ARG A 232 4.54 -5.87 -25.87
CA ARG A 232 3.56 -5.74 -24.77
C ARG A 232 2.92 -7.12 -24.54
N THR A 233 2.85 -7.52 -23.27
CA THR A 233 2.19 -8.78 -22.91
C THR A 233 0.71 -8.52 -22.70
N TRP A 234 -0.09 -8.81 -23.74
CA TRP A 234 -1.54 -8.82 -23.64
C TRP A 234 -1.98 -10.26 -23.32
N LEU A 235 -2.56 -10.46 -22.15
CA LEU A 235 -3.19 -11.73 -21.77
C LEU A 235 -4.54 -11.88 -22.50
N GLU A 236 -5.31 -12.91 -22.16
CA GLU A 236 -6.57 -13.23 -22.82
C GLU A 236 -7.53 -12.03 -22.86
N LYS A 237 -8.36 -11.95 -23.91
CA LYS A 237 -9.37 -10.89 -24.02
C LYS A 237 -10.36 -10.97 -22.85
N GLY A 238 -10.62 -9.81 -22.23
CA GLY A 238 -11.61 -9.68 -21.17
C GLY A 238 -11.07 -9.87 -19.76
N THR A 239 -9.77 -10.21 -19.58
CA THR A 239 -9.11 -10.17 -18.28
C THR A 239 -8.37 -8.84 -18.08
N TYR A 240 -8.39 -8.35 -16.85
CA TYR A 240 -7.57 -7.20 -16.43
C TYR A 240 -6.22 -7.61 -15.84
N ASP A 241 -5.89 -8.92 -15.83
CA ASP A 241 -4.63 -9.43 -15.29
C ASP A 241 -3.42 -8.93 -16.09
N PHE A 242 -2.30 -8.79 -15.38
CA PHE A 242 -1.03 -8.33 -15.91
C PHE A 242 -0.01 -9.47 -16.02
N SER A 243 1.01 -9.27 -16.86
CA SER A 243 2.23 -10.05 -16.86
C SER A 243 3.38 -9.16 -17.33
N PHE A 244 4.44 -9.09 -16.52
CA PHE A 244 5.63 -8.28 -16.81
C PHE A 244 6.88 -9.12 -17.08
N SER A 245 6.83 -10.44 -16.86
CA SER A 245 7.98 -11.34 -17.09
C SER A 245 8.42 -11.35 -18.57
N GLY A 246 7.48 -11.23 -19.50
CA GLY A 246 7.77 -11.18 -20.94
C GLY A 246 8.55 -9.93 -21.34
N ILE A 247 8.16 -8.76 -20.85
CA ILE A 247 8.84 -7.48 -21.15
C ILE A 247 10.24 -7.49 -20.55
N LYS A 248 10.39 -7.94 -19.29
CA LYS A 248 11.68 -8.09 -18.60
C LYS A 248 12.63 -8.99 -19.42
N THR A 249 12.15 -10.14 -19.86
CA THR A 249 12.92 -11.09 -20.68
C THR A 249 13.31 -10.47 -22.02
N GLY A 250 12.41 -9.69 -22.62
CA GLY A 250 12.68 -8.93 -23.86
C GLY A 250 13.87 -7.96 -23.69
N VAL A 251 13.91 -7.20 -22.57
CA VAL A 251 15.03 -6.30 -22.27
C VAL A 251 16.32 -7.07 -22.09
N LEU A 252 16.31 -8.15 -21.30
CA LEU A 252 17.50 -8.98 -21.06
C LEU A 252 18.06 -9.54 -22.38
N ASN A 253 17.20 -10.10 -23.22
CA ASN A 253 17.61 -10.66 -24.51
C ASN A 253 18.16 -9.57 -25.45
N PHE A 254 17.53 -8.40 -25.53
CA PHE A 254 18.00 -7.27 -26.32
C PHE A 254 19.42 -6.86 -25.89
N VAL A 255 19.62 -6.58 -24.58
CA VAL A 255 20.93 -6.14 -24.05
C VAL A 255 22.01 -7.19 -24.32
N ASN A 256 21.71 -8.48 -24.13
CA ASN A 256 22.68 -9.57 -24.40
C ASN A 256 23.02 -9.69 -25.88
N THR A 257 22.01 -9.57 -26.77
CA THR A 257 22.22 -9.64 -28.22
C THR A 257 23.09 -8.49 -28.72
N GLU A 258 22.85 -7.26 -28.27
CA GLU A 258 23.67 -6.10 -28.64
C GLU A 258 25.11 -6.24 -28.16
N LYS A 259 25.30 -6.66 -26.91
CA LYS A 259 26.64 -6.93 -26.35
C LYS A 259 27.40 -8.03 -27.11
N GLN A 260 26.74 -9.13 -27.45
CA GLN A 260 27.35 -10.21 -28.22
C GLN A 260 27.74 -9.77 -29.64
N ALA A 261 26.94 -8.85 -30.22
CA ALA A 261 27.22 -8.28 -31.52
C ALA A 261 28.27 -7.15 -31.50
N GLY A 262 28.84 -6.83 -30.33
CA GLY A 262 29.80 -5.75 -30.16
C GLY A 262 29.20 -4.35 -30.36
N ARG A 263 27.88 -4.20 -30.25
CA ARG A 263 27.21 -2.91 -30.37
C ARG A 263 26.98 -2.27 -29.00
N ASP A 264 27.16 -0.96 -28.93
CA ASP A 264 26.89 -0.20 -27.71
C ASP A 264 25.40 -0.12 -27.46
N VAL A 265 25.00 -0.40 -26.22
CA VAL A 265 23.62 -0.25 -25.75
C VAL A 265 23.43 1.14 -25.19
N LYS A 266 22.58 1.93 -25.84
CA LYS A 266 22.16 3.23 -25.27
C LYS A 266 21.12 2.98 -24.18
N VAL A 267 21.60 2.99 -22.93
CA VAL A 267 20.84 2.55 -21.76
C VAL A 267 19.59 3.41 -21.54
N GLU A 268 19.66 4.71 -21.86
CA GLU A 268 18.55 5.67 -21.78
C GLU A 268 17.39 5.28 -22.70
N ASP A 269 17.70 4.86 -23.94
CA ASP A 269 16.69 4.44 -24.90
C ASP A 269 16.03 3.12 -24.50
N VAL A 270 16.79 2.19 -23.96
CA VAL A 270 16.26 0.93 -23.42
C VAL A 270 15.35 1.19 -22.22
N ALA A 271 15.77 2.05 -21.29
CA ALA A 271 14.97 2.45 -20.13
C ALA A 271 13.66 3.13 -20.55
N ALA A 272 13.72 4.06 -21.50
CA ALA A 272 12.54 4.75 -22.03
C ALA A 272 11.59 3.78 -22.73
N SER A 273 12.09 2.93 -23.64
CA SER A 273 11.27 1.96 -24.38
C SER A 273 10.63 0.91 -23.47
N PHE A 274 11.34 0.46 -22.42
CA PHE A 274 10.79 -0.43 -21.40
C PHE A 274 9.66 0.27 -20.65
N GLN A 275 9.89 1.49 -20.17
CA GLN A 275 8.90 2.27 -19.42
C GLN A 275 7.63 2.50 -20.25
N GLU A 276 7.74 2.93 -21.52
CA GLU A 276 6.59 3.10 -22.40
C GLU A 276 5.80 1.80 -22.57
N ALA A 277 6.48 0.66 -22.77
CA ALA A 277 5.81 -0.62 -22.93
C ALA A 277 5.02 -1.04 -21.68
N VAL A 278 5.56 -0.81 -20.49
CA VAL A 278 4.88 -1.10 -19.21
C VAL A 278 3.71 -0.15 -19.00
N VAL A 279 3.94 1.16 -19.17
CA VAL A 279 2.92 2.19 -18.96
C VAL A 279 1.72 1.98 -19.88
N GLU A 280 1.95 1.66 -21.16
CA GLU A 280 0.88 1.39 -22.11
C GLU A 280 -0.03 0.25 -21.64
N VAL A 281 0.53 -0.87 -21.17
CA VAL A 281 -0.25 -2.02 -20.69
C VAL A 281 -1.08 -1.65 -19.46
N VAL A 282 -0.45 -0.97 -18.48
CA VAL A 282 -1.11 -0.62 -17.22
C VAL A 282 -2.25 0.37 -17.44
N VAL A 283 -1.98 1.43 -18.21
CA VAL A 283 -2.99 2.46 -18.49
C VAL A 283 -4.15 1.89 -19.27
N THR A 284 -3.89 1.11 -20.32
CA THR A 284 -4.95 0.51 -21.13
C THR A 284 -5.90 -0.34 -20.29
N LYS A 285 -5.35 -1.24 -19.44
CA LYS A 285 -6.18 -2.12 -18.60
C LYS A 285 -6.95 -1.36 -17.52
N ALA A 286 -6.36 -0.33 -16.91
CA ALA A 286 -7.06 0.52 -15.95
C ALA A 286 -8.23 1.27 -16.61
N MET A 287 -8.03 1.80 -17.80
CA MET A 287 -9.07 2.51 -18.54
C MET A 287 -10.18 1.57 -19.04
N GLU A 288 -9.85 0.34 -19.45
CA GLU A 288 -10.83 -0.70 -19.79
C GLU A 288 -11.68 -1.10 -18.56
N ALA A 289 -11.07 -1.21 -17.39
CA ALA A 289 -11.78 -1.51 -16.14
C ALA A 289 -12.78 -0.39 -15.78
N LEU A 290 -12.34 0.88 -15.83
CA LEU A 290 -13.22 2.02 -15.59
C LEU A 290 -14.44 2.05 -16.54
N GLU A 291 -14.22 1.77 -17.81
CA GLU A 291 -15.28 1.77 -18.81
C GLU A 291 -16.29 0.62 -18.57
N LYS A 292 -15.81 -0.61 -18.36
CA LYS A 292 -16.69 -1.78 -18.16
C LYS A 292 -17.44 -1.72 -16.83
N GLU A 293 -16.81 -1.22 -15.77
CA GLU A 293 -17.43 -1.06 -14.46
C GLU A 293 -18.29 0.23 -14.36
N ASN A 294 -18.33 1.02 -15.44
CA ASN A 294 -19.03 2.31 -15.49
C ASN A 294 -18.65 3.23 -14.32
N MET A 295 -17.34 3.32 -14.04
CA MET A 295 -16.78 4.14 -12.96
C MET A 295 -16.14 5.40 -13.52
N ASN A 296 -16.29 6.51 -12.80
CA ASN A 296 -15.76 7.82 -13.19
C ASN A 296 -14.69 8.36 -12.22
N LYS A 297 -14.23 7.53 -11.29
CA LYS A 297 -13.16 7.87 -10.34
C LYS A 297 -12.08 6.81 -10.37
N LEU A 298 -10.81 7.24 -10.49
CA LEU A 298 -9.62 6.39 -10.42
C LEU A 298 -8.71 6.87 -9.30
N VAL A 299 -8.35 5.96 -8.41
CA VAL A 299 -7.28 6.16 -7.42
C VAL A 299 -6.06 5.38 -7.87
N MET A 300 -4.88 6.00 -7.95
CA MET A 300 -3.62 5.31 -8.20
C MET A 300 -2.80 5.30 -6.91
N ALA A 301 -2.52 4.12 -6.39
CA ALA A 301 -1.90 3.89 -5.08
C ALA A 301 -0.65 2.98 -5.18
N GLY A 302 0.15 2.95 -4.11
CA GLY A 302 1.40 2.17 -4.05
C GLY A 302 2.61 2.93 -4.56
N GLY A 303 3.82 2.43 -4.22
CA GLY A 303 5.08 3.15 -4.47
C GLY A 303 5.36 3.46 -5.95
N VAL A 304 4.91 2.61 -6.88
CA VAL A 304 5.10 2.86 -8.33
C VAL A 304 4.19 3.97 -8.86
N ALA A 305 3.17 4.40 -8.11
CA ALA A 305 2.41 5.61 -8.41
C ALA A 305 3.29 6.88 -8.42
N ALA A 306 4.49 6.83 -7.84
CA ALA A 306 5.49 7.90 -7.94
C ALA A 306 6.17 8.00 -9.32
N ASN A 307 6.03 6.99 -10.20
CA ASN A 307 6.58 7.02 -11.56
C ASN A 307 5.95 8.15 -12.35
N SER A 308 6.81 9.04 -12.88
CA SER A 308 6.36 10.28 -13.52
C SER A 308 5.61 10.01 -14.83
N ARG A 309 6.09 9.06 -15.64
CA ARG A 309 5.48 8.77 -16.95
C ARG A 309 4.12 8.06 -16.79
N LEU A 310 4.03 7.12 -15.86
CA LEU A 310 2.75 6.46 -15.54
C LEU A 310 1.71 7.49 -15.07
N THR A 311 2.11 8.40 -14.19
CA THR A 311 1.22 9.48 -13.68
C THR A 311 0.77 10.41 -14.80
N GLU A 312 1.70 10.83 -15.66
CA GLU A 312 1.43 11.73 -16.80
C GLU A 312 0.40 11.11 -17.75
N VAL A 313 0.68 9.91 -18.29
CA VAL A 313 -0.20 9.25 -19.25
C VAL A 313 -1.56 8.91 -18.64
N MET A 314 -1.59 8.46 -17.38
CA MET A 314 -2.85 8.18 -16.69
C MET A 314 -3.70 9.44 -16.50
N SER A 315 -3.07 10.54 -16.10
CA SER A 315 -3.75 11.84 -15.93
C SER A 315 -4.34 12.35 -17.25
N GLU A 316 -3.59 12.24 -18.35
CA GLU A 316 -4.05 12.61 -19.69
C GLU A 316 -5.27 11.77 -20.11
N LYS A 317 -5.18 10.44 -19.95
CA LYS A 317 -6.28 9.53 -20.31
C LYS A 317 -7.53 9.73 -19.46
N CYS A 318 -7.37 10.01 -18.17
CA CYS A 318 -8.49 10.35 -17.30
C CYS A 318 -9.14 11.68 -17.73
N ALA A 319 -8.35 12.69 -18.06
CA ALA A 319 -8.85 13.98 -18.52
C ALA A 319 -9.62 13.86 -19.86
N GLU A 320 -9.10 13.07 -20.84
CA GLU A 320 -9.76 12.80 -22.13
C GLU A 320 -11.17 12.19 -21.95
N LYS A 321 -11.37 11.38 -20.89
CA LYS A 321 -12.64 10.67 -20.60
C LYS A 321 -13.47 11.29 -19.46
N ASN A 322 -13.09 12.48 -18.95
CA ASN A 322 -13.75 13.13 -17.79
C ASN A 322 -13.81 12.23 -16.54
N ILE A 323 -12.73 11.48 -16.27
CA ILE A 323 -12.57 10.66 -15.08
C ILE A 323 -11.81 11.48 -14.03
N GLU A 324 -12.32 11.49 -12.80
CA GLU A 324 -11.65 12.08 -11.65
C GLU A 324 -10.45 11.23 -11.26
N PHE A 325 -9.24 11.79 -11.37
CA PHE A 325 -7.99 11.10 -11.05
C PHE A 325 -7.42 11.55 -9.72
N TYR A 326 -7.16 10.59 -8.84
CA TYR A 326 -6.64 10.78 -7.49
C TYR A 326 -5.32 10.02 -7.31
N LYS A 327 -4.29 10.74 -6.86
CA LYS A 327 -3.00 10.15 -6.50
C LYS A 327 -2.52 10.77 -5.19
N PRO A 328 -2.32 9.98 -4.11
CA PRO A 328 -1.81 10.50 -2.85
C PRO A 328 -0.44 11.17 -3.01
N PRO A 329 -0.03 12.06 -2.09
CA PRO A 329 1.34 12.54 -1.99
C PRO A 329 2.33 11.37 -1.88
N ILE A 330 3.56 11.55 -2.39
CA ILE A 330 4.56 10.47 -2.48
C ILE A 330 4.79 9.78 -1.14
N VAL A 331 4.83 10.53 -0.04
CA VAL A 331 5.01 9.98 1.31
C VAL A 331 3.89 9.00 1.72
N MET A 332 2.70 9.14 1.15
CA MET A 332 1.56 8.25 1.37
C MET A 332 1.45 7.14 0.31
N CYS A 333 2.26 7.19 -0.75
CA CYS A 333 2.30 6.14 -1.77
C CYS A 333 3.22 4.98 -1.38
N THR A 334 4.29 5.24 -0.61
CA THR A 334 5.20 4.21 -0.06
C THR A 334 4.61 3.62 1.22
N ASP A 335 5.20 2.51 1.70
CA ASP A 335 4.74 1.84 2.91
C ASP A 335 4.87 2.77 4.11
N ASN A 336 3.77 2.97 4.82
CA ASN A 336 3.67 3.85 5.97
C ASN A 336 2.49 3.49 6.88
N ALA A 337 2.59 3.81 8.17
CA ALA A 337 1.54 3.49 9.12
C ALA A 337 0.31 4.41 9.01
N GLY A 338 0.43 5.59 8.39
CA GLY A 338 -0.70 6.50 8.20
C GLY A 338 -1.80 5.88 7.33
N MET A 339 -1.42 5.15 6.27
CA MET A 339 -2.35 4.40 5.44
C MET A 339 -3.07 3.28 6.21
N ILE A 340 -2.35 2.64 7.14
CA ILE A 340 -2.88 1.58 7.99
C ILE A 340 -3.83 2.16 9.05
N ALA A 341 -3.52 3.32 9.61
CA ALA A 341 -4.38 4.01 10.57
C ALA A 341 -5.77 4.33 9.98
N ILE A 342 -5.80 4.83 8.75
CA ILE A 342 -7.05 5.16 8.07
C ILE A 342 -7.85 3.89 7.77
N ALA A 343 -7.21 2.84 7.25
CA ALA A 343 -7.88 1.57 6.99
C ALA A 343 -8.40 0.92 8.28
N ALA A 344 -7.60 0.96 9.38
CA ALA A 344 -8.00 0.46 10.70
C ALA A 344 -9.21 1.20 11.26
N TYR A 345 -9.25 2.53 11.13
CA TYR A 345 -10.39 3.34 11.57
C TYR A 345 -11.68 2.89 10.88
N HIS A 346 -11.68 2.81 9.56
CA HIS A 346 -12.88 2.39 8.82
C HIS A 346 -13.29 0.95 9.15
N LYS A 347 -12.32 0.02 9.21
CA LYS A 347 -12.62 -1.38 9.57
C LYS A 347 -13.22 -1.48 10.96
N TYR A 348 -12.68 -0.75 11.94
CA TYR A 348 -13.20 -0.74 13.31
C TYR A 348 -14.66 -0.27 13.38
N PHE A 349 -15.00 0.82 12.69
CA PHE A 349 -16.36 1.36 12.74
C PHE A 349 -17.37 0.56 11.92
N GLU A 350 -16.94 -0.22 10.93
CA GLU A 350 -17.83 -1.08 10.13
C GLU A 350 -17.92 -2.51 10.65
N GLN A 351 -16.83 -3.07 11.20
CA GLN A 351 -16.73 -4.49 11.54
C GLN A 351 -16.38 -4.76 13.01
N GLY A 352 -15.96 -3.75 13.77
CA GLY A 352 -15.52 -3.87 15.16
C GLY A 352 -14.05 -4.26 15.29
N ALA A 353 -13.64 -4.55 16.55
CA ALA A 353 -12.28 -4.99 16.87
C ALA A 353 -12.09 -6.48 16.54
N ASP A 354 -10.85 -6.82 16.17
CA ASP A 354 -10.44 -8.22 16.01
C ASP A 354 -10.08 -8.84 17.39
N ASN A 355 -10.20 -10.16 17.50
CA ASN A 355 -9.68 -10.91 18.65
C ASN A 355 -8.15 -10.97 18.58
N LEU A 356 -7.49 -11.21 19.72
CA LEU A 356 -6.02 -11.32 19.78
C LEU A 356 -5.46 -12.62 19.19
N ASP A 357 -6.28 -13.52 18.70
CA ASP A 357 -5.89 -14.82 18.13
C ASP A 357 -5.55 -14.78 16.64
N PHE A 358 -5.74 -13.62 15.94
CA PHE A 358 -5.32 -13.51 14.54
C PHE A 358 -3.81 -13.71 14.39
N ASP A 359 -3.38 -14.26 13.25
CA ASP A 359 -1.99 -14.49 12.92
C ASP A 359 -1.54 -13.63 11.73
N VAL A 360 -0.24 -13.63 11.46
CA VAL A 360 0.30 -13.02 10.25
C VAL A 360 -0.03 -13.88 9.02
N LEU A 361 -0.40 -13.23 7.94
CA LEU A 361 -0.76 -13.87 6.68
C LEU A 361 0.10 -13.30 5.54
N PRO A 362 1.34 -13.80 5.35
CA PRO A 362 2.28 -13.25 4.36
C PRO A 362 1.76 -13.23 2.93
N GLY A 363 0.90 -14.19 2.57
CA GLY A 363 0.26 -14.31 1.26
C GLY A 363 -1.21 -13.87 1.26
N LEU A 364 -1.62 -12.96 2.16
CA LEU A 364 -2.99 -12.49 2.22
C LEU A 364 -3.38 -11.80 0.91
N GLU A 365 -4.48 -12.23 0.32
CA GLU A 365 -5.09 -11.56 -0.84
C GLU A 365 -5.96 -10.37 -0.39
N ILE A 366 -6.31 -9.50 -1.35
CA ILE A 366 -7.20 -8.35 -1.11
C ILE A 366 -8.62 -8.84 -0.82
#